data_c258af91e059f6029e16070c0b69d920
#
_entry.id   c258af91e059f6029e16070c0b69d920
#
_cell.length_a   1.000
_cell.length_b   1.000
_cell.length_c   1.000
_cell.angle_alpha   90.00
_cell.angle_beta   90.00
_cell.angle_gamma   90.00
#
_symmetry.space_group_name_H-M   'P 1'
#
loop_
_entity.id
_entity.type
_entity.pdbx_description
1 polymer ?
#
loop_
_entity_poly.entity_id
_entity_poly.type
_entity_poly.pdbx_seq_one_letter_code
_entity_poly.pdbx_strand_id
1 'polypeptide(L)'
;MKRRQIIIEFFLIGLVFILFAFFRFYNLVRRIGFDWDQERDANIIKQLLINHKLTLIGPRVVSESGFFLGPYFIYLLAPFYLLSNFHPQGLIYFIIFYNIIFFAFGYLILKKIYGPYHSLVFLFFWGVNFLLIKFDVNPWNPILIPFGIIIIWLIIYKIFKNNVSSDWLFLGLSLGFFVNMHFQFIFIILFSAFFLILYQIKKKAFDFKNVIISILGFLIMFIPLLIFDLRHHFLNIHAFINFFFFQKTKTNYDPNVWLTVFTYFLQPVIYLRSELLAKLFYFILLLIIIYLSQRKKKFYKLFYYSTLFLWLIFPLFFILYGKRPSEYYFVFLYPFIFISLIDFAFTVKKNYLVYLLILLLFICNIQNSISYLRDNVFSLYYKDLAIKKLKKLTENKKFNISFDVLPGRDNGFRYLIDYYQIKPTGNWQDPLVQIRIPPKEDDIRIKAFGIKIPKELK
;
A
#
# COMPACT_ATOMS: atom_id res chain seq x y z
N MET A 1 15.12 -33.29 20.29
CA MET A 1 13.85 -32.60 19.94
C MET A 1 14.05 -31.18 19.44
N LYS A 2 14.67 -30.25 20.17
CA LYS A 2 14.85 -28.83 19.74
C LYS A 2 15.51 -28.68 18.35
N ARG A 3 16.61 -29.41 18.04
CA ARG A 3 17.33 -29.32 16.75
C ARG A 3 16.44 -29.70 15.56
N ARG A 4 15.62 -30.76 15.68
CA ARG A 4 14.68 -31.19 14.63
C ARG A 4 13.58 -30.12 14.39
N GLN A 5 13.07 -29.51 15.45
CA GLN A 5 12.07 -28.46 15.34
C GLN A 5 12.62 -27.20 14.62
N ILE A 6 13.87 -26.83 14.92
CA ILE A 6 14.56 -25.72 14.25
C ILE A 6 14.72 -25.99 12.75
N ILE A 7 15.17 -27.21 12.38
CA ILE A 7 15.34 -27.61 10.97
C ILE A 7 13.99 -27.54 10.22
N ILE A 8 12.92 -28.07 10.82
CA ILE A 8 11.57 -28.02 10.24
C ILE A 8 11.10 -26.57 10.06
N GLU A 9 11.33 -25.72 11.07
CA GLU A 9 10.97 -24.29 11.00
C GLU A 9 11.70 -23.61 9.85
N PHE A 10 13.01 -23.78 9.70
CA PHE A 10 13.78 -23.20 8.59
C PHE A 10 13.32 -23.72 7.23
N PHE A 11 13.02 -25.02 7.12
CA PHE A 11 12.50 -25.59 5.89
C PHE A 11 11.15 -24.95 5.51
N LEU A 12 10.24 -24.82 6.46
CA LEU A 12 8.93 -24.20 6.23
C LEU A 12 9.05 -22.70 5.88
N ILE A 13 9.96 -21.96 6.53
CA ILE A 13 10.26 -20.57 6.18
C ILE A 13 10.70 -20.49 4.71
N GLY A 14 11.65 -21.35 4.31
CA GLY A 14 12.14 -21.40 2.93
C GLY A 14 11.04 -21.68 1.93
N LEU A 15 10.17 -22.66 2.20
CA LEU A 15 9.05 -23.01 1.35
C LEU A 15 8.05 -21.85 1.20
N VAL A 16 7.66 -21.24 2.31
CA VAL A 16 6.74 -20.10 2.30
C VAL A 16 7.37 -18.89 1.61
N PHE A 17 8.68 -18.65 1.81
CA PHE A 17 9.40 -17.58 1.13
C PHE A 17 9.46 -17.79 -0.38
N ILE A 18 9.77 -19.00 -0.85
CA ILE A 18 9.80 -19.32 -2.29
C ILE A 18 8.44 -19.03 -2.93
N LEU A 19 7.35 -19.46 -2.29
CA LEU A 19 6.00 -19.20 -2.78
C LEU A 19 5.67 -17.71 -2.78
N PHE A 20 5.99 -17.01 -1.69
CA PHE A 20 5.82 -15.57 -1.55
C PHE A 20 6.59 -14.80 -2.63
N ALA A 21 7.87 -15.13 -2.82
CA ALA A 21 8.76 -14.51 -3.79
C ALA A 21 8.33 -14.79 -5.23
N PHE A 22 7.89 -16.03 -5.52
CA PHE A 22 7.39 -16.41 -6.84
C PHE A 22 6.24 -15.48 -7.28
N PHE A 23 5.20 -15.32 -6.49
CA PHE A 23 4.07 -14.48 -6.86
C PHE A 23 4.41 -13.00 -6.99
N ARG A 24 5.44 -12.51 -6.31
CA ARG A 24 5.84 -11.11 -6.37
C ARG A 24 6.88 -10.82 -7.44
N PHE A 25 7.86 -11.70 -7.60
CA PHE A 25 9.03 -11.40 -8.44
C PHE A 25 8.97 -12.04 -9.83
N TYR A 26 8.19 -13.12 -10.00
CA TYR A 26 8.01 -13.69 -11.33
C TYR A 26 7.41 -12.65 -12.27
N ASN A 27 8.08 -12.43 -13.40
CA ASN A 27 7.68 -11.48 -14.45
C ASN A 27 7.43 -10.02 -13.96
N LEU A 28 8.04 -9.62 -12.84
CA LEU A 28 7.80 -8.32 -12.21
C LEU A 28 8.05 -7.16 -13.17
N VAL A 29 9.12 -7.22 -13.97
CA VAL A 29 9.50 -6.18 -14.95
C VAL A 29 8.35 -5.86 -15.91
N ARG A 30 7.57 -6.85 -16.33
CA ARG A 30 6.45 -6.69 -17.25
C ARG A 30 5.11 -6.48 -16.57
N ARG A 31 5.06 -6.50 -15.23
CA ARG A 31 3.83 -6.28 -14.46
C ARG A 31 3.76 -4.90 -13.84
N ILE A 32 4.91 -4.32 -13.48
CA ILE A 32 4.97 -3.04 -12.76
C ILE A 32 4.42 -1.90 -13.61
N GLY A 33 3.49 -1.13 -13.05
CA GLY A 33 2.95 0.07 -13.67
C GLY A 33 3.92 1.26 -13.54
N PHE A 34 3.75 2.23 -14.43
CA PHE A 34 4.38 3.55 -14.35
C PHE A 34 3.37 4.57 -14.87
N ASP A 35 2.47 4.97 -13.98
CA ASP A 35 1.33 5.83 -14.29
C ASP A 35 1.46 7.16 -13.52
N TRP A 36 0.35 7.86 -13.30
CA TRP A 36 0.33 9.20 -12.71
C TRP A 36 1.15 9.33 -11.41
N ASP A 37 0.92 8.47 -10.43
CA ASP A 37 1.58 8.56 -9.13
C ASP A 37 3.08 8.34 -9.25
N GLN A 38 3.49 7.32 -10.01
CA GLN A 38 4.90 6.97 -10.21
C GLN A 38 5.64 8.04 -11.01
N GLU A 39 5.00 8.62 -12.04
CA GLU A 39 5.58 9.70 -12.84
C GLU A 39 5.77 10.97 -12.02
N ARG A 40 4.75 11.36 -11.23
CA ARG A 40 4.83 12.47 -10.28
C ARG A 40 6.00 12.28 -9.33
N ASP A 41 6.07 11.11 -8.67
CA ASP A 41 7.09 10.82 -7.67
C ASP A 41 8.50 10.80 -8.29
N ALA A 42 8.65 10.24 -9.51
CA ALA A 42 9.90 10.26 -10.26
C ALA A 42 10.39 11.68 -10.56
N ASN A 43 9.47 12.56 -10.98
CA ASN A 43 9.80 13.97 -11.24
C ASN A 43 10.22 14.71 -9.96
N ILE A 44 9.54 14.47 -8.84
CA ILE A 44 9.92 15.07 -7.56
C ILE A 44 11.28 14.57 -7.10
N ILE A 45 11.56 13.27 -7.24
CA ILE A 45 12.85 12.67 -6.89
C ILE A 45 13.96 13.26 -7.76
N LYS A 46 13.72 13.48 -9.06
CA LYS A 46 14.66 14.14 -9.95
C LYS A 46 14.97 15.57 -9.48
N GLN A 47 13.95 16.34 -9.08
CA GLN A 47 14.15 17.69 -8.52
C GLN A 47 14.92 17.65 -7.20
N LEU A 48 14.62 16.67 -6.33
CA LEU A 48 15.30 16.51 -5.06
C LEU A 48 16.80 16.21 -5.24
N LEU A 49 17.16 15.27 -6.13
CA LEU A 49 18.52 14.74 -6.21
C LEU A 49 19.41 15.52 -7.18
N ILE A 50 18.87 16.03 -8.29
CA ILE A 50 19.65 16.79 -9.29
C ILE A 50 19.67 18.27 -8.95
N ASN A 51 18.53 18.84 -8.59
CA ASN A 51 18.41 20.29 -8.36
C ASN A 51 18.48 20.64 -6.86
N HIS A 52 18.75 19.65 -5.98
CA HIS A 52 18.84 19.81 -4.52
C HIS A 52 17.64 20.52 -3.91
N LYS A 53 16.44 20.37 -4.52
CA LYS A 53 15.20 20.94 -4.03
C LYS A 53 14.55 20.00 -3.04
N LEU A 54 14.76 20.26 -1.74
CA LEU A 54 14.13 19.48 -0.68
C LEU A 54 12.60 19.61 -0.75
N THR A 55 11.89 18.49 -0.97
CA THR A 55 10.44 18.50 -0.92
C THR A 55 9.93 18.41 0.52
N LEU A 56 8.95 19.24 0.87
CA LEU A 56 8.33 19.27 2.20
C LEU A 56 6.97 18.58 2.21
N ILE A 57 6.43 18.28 1.05
CA ILE A 57 5.11 17.69 0.84
C ILE A 57 5.23 16.42 0.00
N GLY A 58 4.31 15.49 0.24
CA GLY A 58 4.12 14.26 -0.53
C GLY A 58 2.85 14.32 -1.38
N PRO A 59 2.22 13.16 -1.65
CA PRO A 59 1.00 13.09 -2.43
C PRO A 59 -0.16 13.82 -1.76
N ARG A 60 -1.09 14.32 -2.58
CA ARG A 60 -2.32 14.97 -2.11
C ARG A 60 -3.41 13.94 -1.90
N VAL A 61 -4.11 14.02 -0.78
CA VAL A 61 -5.28 13.19 -0.49
C VAL A 61 -6.46 13.71 -1.30
N VAL A 62 -7.14 12.85 -2.07
CA VAL A 62 -8.34 13.20 -2.86
C VAL A 62 -8.12 14.38 -3.83
N SER A 63 -7.18 14.21 -4.78
CA SER A 63 -6.93 15.15 -5.89
C SER A 63 -6.90 16.64 -5.51
N GLU A 64 -7.64 17.50 -6.20
CA GLU A 64 -7.49 18.97 -6.09
C GLU A 64 -8.03 19.59 -4.79
N SER A 65 -9.00 18.96 -4.15
CA SER A 65 -9.69 19.52 -2.99
C SER A 65 -9.13 19.06 -1.63
N GLY A 66 -8.15 18.15 -1.63
CA GLY A 66 -7.58 17.59 -0.42
C GLY A 66 -6.34 18.31 0.11
N PHE A 67 -5.73 17.72 1.12
CA PHE A 67 -4.51 18.19 1.76
C PHE A 67 -3.31 17.31 1.41
N PHE A 68 -2.10 17.82 1.61
CA PHE A 68 -0.87 17.07 1.34
C PHE A 68 -0.48 16.17 2.52
N LEU A 69 0.07 15.00 2.19
CA LEU A 69 0.79 14.13 3.11
C LEU A 69 2.27 14.54 3.19
N GLY A 70 3.02 13.96 4.12
CA GLY A 70 4.46 14.19 4.22
C GLY A 70 5.27 13.56 3.07
N PRO A 71 6.52 13.98 2.90
CA PRO A 71 7.35 13.61 1.74
C PRO A 71 8.06 12.25 1.86
N TYR A 72 7.83 11.50 2.92
CA TYR A 72 8.66 10.35 3.30
C TYR A 72 8.72 9.25 2.28
N PHE A 73 7.64 9.02 1.51
CA PHE A 73 7.65 8.03 0.44
C PHE A 73 8.62 8.42 -0.68
N ILE A 74 8.70 9.71 -1.01
CA ILE A 74 9.65 10.26 -1.97
C ILE A 74 11.09 9.98 -1.51
N TYR A 75 11.37 10.25 -0.23
CA TYR A 75 12.70 10.00 0.35
C TYR A 75 13.08 8.52 0.37
N LEU A 76 12.10 7.63 0.61
CA LEU A 76 12.33 6.19 0.55
C LEU A 76 12.63 5.68 -0.86
N LEU A 77 12.03 6.29 -1.89
CA LEU A 77 12.26 5.89 -3.28
C LEU A 77 13.59 6.45 -3.85
N ALA A 78 14.06 7.60 -3.34
CA ALA A 78 15.22 8.31 -3.87
C ALA A 78 16.48 7.44 -4.03
N PRO A 79 16.89 6.58 -3.06
CA PRO A 79 18.06 5.71 -3.23
C PRO A 79 17.94 4.75 -4.43
N PHE A 80 16.74 4.24 -4.70
CA PHE A 80 16.51 3.30 -5.79
C PHE A 80 16.54 3.99 -7.17
N TYR A 81 16.13 5.26 -7.24
CA TYR A 81 16.29 6.06 -8.44
C TYR A 81 17.78 6.41 -8.69
N LEU A 82 18.57 6.67 -7.66
CA LEU A 82 20.03 6.81 -7.79
C LEU A 82 20.65 5.52 -8.33
N LEU A 83 20.32 4.36 -7.77
CA LEU A 83 20.83 3.06 -8.20
C LEU A 83 20.47 2.72 -9.66
N SER A 84 19.40 3.30 -10.19
CA SER A 84 18.95 3.09 -11.56
C SER A 84 19.35 4.23 -12.52
N ASN A 85 20.21 5.15 -12.12
CA ASN A 85 20.53 6.36 -12.87
C ASN A 85 19.28 7.13 -13.32
N PHE A 86 18.35 7.33 -12.39
CA PHE A 86 17.04 7.96 -12.61
C PHE A 86 16.10 7.24 -13.57
N HIS A 87 16.44 6.05 -14.03
CA HIS A 87 15.49 5.24 -14.80
C HIS A 87 14.38 4.71 -13.88
N PRO A 88 13.08 4.72 -14.29
CA PRO A 88 11.98 4.22 -13.46
C PRO A 88 12.09 2.73 -13.07
N GLN A 89 13.01 1.96 -13.62
CA GLN A 89 13.32 0.60 -13.13
C GLN A 89 13.77 0.57 -11.66
N GLY A 90 14.19 1.70 -11.09
CA GLY A 90 14.44 1.83 -9.65
C GLY A 90 13.24 1.40 -8.80
N LEU A 91 12.02 1.54 -9.31
CA LEU A 91 10.80 1.04 -8.67
C LEU A 91 10.80 -0.50 -8.53
N ILE A 92 11.41 -1.22 -9.48
CA ILE A 92 11.55 -2.69 -9.40
C ILE A 92 12.47 -3.06 -8.24
N TYR A 93 13.58 -2.32 -8.08
CA TYR A 93 14.53 -2.53 -6.98
C TYR A 93 13.87 -2.26 -5.63
N PHE A 94 13.07 -1.17 -5.54
CA PHE A 94 12.29 -0.87 -4.35
C PHE A 94 11.29 -1.99 -4.01
N ILE A 95 10.52 -2.49 -4.98
CA ILE A 95 9.54 -3.56 -4.76
C ILE A 95 10.22 -4.85 -4.25
N ILE A 96 11.35 -5.23 -4.84
CA ILE A 96 12.10 -6.40 -4.40
C ILE A 96 12.60 -6.21 -2.97
N PHE A 97 13.25 -5.08 -2.69
CA PHE A 97 13.75 -4.75 -1.37
C PHE A 97 12.65 -4.74 -0.31
N TYR A 98 11.55 -4.04 -0.59
CA TYR A 98 10.41 -3.93 0.32
C TYR A 98 9.82 -5.31 0.66
N ASN A 99 9.57 -6.15 -0.34
CA ASN A 99 8.95 -7.46 -0.12
C ASN A 99 9.87 -8.42 0.66
N ILE A 100 11.18 -8.37 0.44
CA ILE A 100 12.15 -9.15 1.23
C ILE A 100 12.14 -8.69 2.69
N ILE A 101 12.19 -7.37 2.93
CA ILE A 101 12.12 -6.77 4.27
C ILE A 101 10.81 -7.11 4.95
N PHE A 102 9.68 -6.97 4.25
CA PHE A 102 8.36 -7.31 4.77
C PHE A 102 8.29 -8.77 5.21
N PHE A 103 8.77 -9.70 4.38
CA PHE A 103 8.77 -11.13 4.73
C PHE A 103 9.63 -11.42 5.96
N ALA A 104 10.88 -10.94 5.96
CA ALA A 104 11.84 -11.21 7.02
C ALA A 104 11.38 -10.63 8.37
N PHE A 105 11.09 -9.33 8.40
CA PHE A 105 10.66 -8.66 9.63
C PHE A 105 9.24 -9.05 10.03
N GLY A 106 8.34 -9.26 9.07
CA GLY A 106 7.00 -9.78 9.33
C GLY A 106 7.05 -11.12 10.05
N TYR A 107 7.91 -12.05 9.58
CA TYR A 107 8.14 -13.33 10.29
C TYR A 107 8.65 -13.12 11.71
N LEU A 108 9.72 -12.35 11.88
CA LEU A 108 10.36 -12.14 13.19
C LEU A 108 9.42 -11.47 14.20
N ILE A 109 8.68 -10.46 13.77
CA ILE A 109 7.74 -9.72 14.60
C ILE A 109 6.57 -10.60 15.02
N LEU A 110 5.92 -11.25 14.05
CA LEU A 110 4.79 -12.13 14.34
C LEU A 110 5.19 -13.33 15.18
N LYS A 111 6.38 -13.91 14.93
CA LYS A 111 6.95 -14.98 15.76
C LYS A 111 7.10 -14.54 17.21
N LYS A 112 7.54 -13.31 17.46
CA LYS A 112 7.69 -12.76 18.81
C LYS A 112 6.35 -12.57 19.51
N ILE A 113 5.30 -12.19 18.77
CA ILE A 113 3.97 -11.92 19.33
C ILE A 113 3.14 -13.21 19.45
N TYR A 114 3.07 -14.01 18.39
CA TYR A 114 2.14 -15.15 18.26
C TYR A 114 2.81 -16.52 18.17
N GLY A 115 4.12 -16.56 17.95
CA GLY A 115 4.88 -17.79 17.76
C GLY A 115 5.07 -18.19 16.29
N PRO A 116 5.94 -19.20 16.03
CA PRO A 116 6.41 -19.51 14.68
C PRO A 116 5.30 -20.00 13.73
N TYR A 117 4.40 -20.85 14.20
CA TYR A 117 3.36 -21.42 13.34
C TYR A 117 2.33 -20.39 12.88
N HIS A 118 1.89 -19.47 13.78
CA HIS A 118 1.03 -18.36 13.39
C HIS A 118 1.70 -17.49 12.34
N SER A 119 2.99 -17.19 12.50
CA SER A 119 3.76 -16.37 11.59
C SER A 119 3.86 -16.99 10.20
N LEU A 120 4.14 -18.29 10.13
CA LEU A 120 4.23 -19.02 8.88
C LEU A 120 2.89 -19.06 8.14
N VAL A 121 1.80 -19.37 8.87
CA VAL A 121 0.45 -19.39 8.27
C VAL A 121 0.04 -18.01 7.82
N PHE A 122 0.36 -16.96 8.58
CA PHE A 122 0.09 -15.56 8.18
C PHE A 122 0.85 -15.20 6.90
N LEU A 123 2.15 -15.49 6.83
CA LEU A 123 2.95 -15.17 5.64
C LEU A 123 2.58 -16.04 4.45
N PHE A 124 2.12 -17.26 4.65
CA PHE A 124 1.55 -18.08 3.59
C PHE A 124 0.28 -17.41 3.04
N PHE A 125 -0.66 -16.99 3.89
CA PHE A 125 -1.87 -16.27 3.47
C PHE A 125 -1.53 -15.00 2.72
N TRP A 126 -0.57 -14.23 3.24
CA TRP A 126 -0.06 -13.04 2.58
C TRP A 126 0.56 -13.38 1.22
N GLY A 127 1.29 -14.51 1.16
CA GLY A 127 2.01 -14.98 -0.03
C GLY A 127 1.12 -15.30 -1.21
N VAL A 128 -0.01 -15.98 -0.97
CA VAL A 128 -0.91 -16.48 -2.02
C VAL A 128 -2.11 -15.57 -2.30
N ASN A 129 -2.32 -14.55 -1.49
CA ASN A 129 -3.48 -13.67 -1.62
C ASN A 129 -3.38 -12.78 -2.85
N PHE A 130 -4.37 -12.85 -3.73
CA PHE A 130 -4.41 -12.10 -4.98
C PHE A 130 -4.31 -10.59 -4.79
N LEU A 131 -5.11 -10.02 -3.87
CA LEU A 131 -5.11 -8.57 -3.66
C LEU A 131 -3.78 -8.06 -3.10
N LEU A 132 -3.18 -8.82 -2.18
CA LEU A 132 -1.90 -8.45 -1.60
C LEU A 132 -0.77 -8.56 -2.63
N ILE A 133 -0.79 -9.59 -3.50
CA ILE A 133 0.14 -9.67 -4.62
C ILE A 133 0.00 -8.44 -5.52
N LYS A 134 -1.24 -8.05 -5.85
CA LYS A 134 -1.54 -6.86 -6.66
C LYS A 134 -1.03 -5.57 -6.01
N PHE A 135 -1.19 -5.41 -4.70
CA PHE A 135 -0.76 -4.21 -3.98
C PHE A 135 0.74 -4.20 -3.69
N ASP A 136 1.34 -5.33 -3.33
CA ASP A 136 2.76 -5.46 -3.00
C ASP A 136 3.70 -5.28 -4.21
N VAL A 137 3.18 -5.33 -5.44
CA VAL A 137 3.95 -5.07 -6.66
C VAL A 137 3.62 -3.71 -7.29
N ASN A 138 2.79 -2.89 -6.64
CA ASN A 138 2.50 -1.55 -7.09
C ASN A 138 3.33 -0.53 -6.29
N PRO A 139 4.29 0.18 -6.93
CA PRO A 139 5.19 1.11 -6.24
C PRO A 139 4.51 2.44 -5.94
N TRP A 140 3.70 2.47 -4.92
CA TRP A 140 2.97 3.64 -4.46
C TRP A 140 2.99 3.75 -2.92
N ASN A 141 2.66 4.92 -2.38
CA ASN A 141 2.77 5.19 -0.94
C ASN A 141 1.95 4.24 -0.04
N PRO A 142 0.73 3.74 -0.38
CA PRO A 142 0.00 2.81 0.48
C PRO A 142 0.64 1.42 0.67
N ILE A 143 1.61 1.03 -0.18
CA ILE A 143 2.26 -0.29 -0.07
C ILE A 143 2.86 -0.55 1.32
N LEU A 144 3.31 0.50 2.03
CA LEU A 144 3.96 0.39 3.32
C LEU A 144 2.98 0.19 4.50
N ILE A 145 1.68 0.41 4.29
CA ILE A 145 0.68 0.41 5.36
C ILE A 145 0.61 -0.93 6.11
N PRO A 146 0.53 -2.11 5.46
CA PRO A 146 0.49 -3.37 6.17
C PRO A 146 1.72 -3.63 7.03
N PHE A 147 2.89 -3.23 6.54
CA PHE A 147 4.13 -3.36 7.30
C PHE A 147 4.12 -2.46 8.55
N GLY A 148 3.63 -1.23 8.39
CA GLY A 148 3.44 -0.30 9.50
C GLY A 148 2.57 -0.87 10.62
N ILE A 149 1.51 -1.59 10.26
CA ILE A 149 0.61 -2.23 11.23
C ILE A 149 1.35 -3.29 12.05
N ILE A 150 2.13 -4.14 11.39
CA ILE A 150 2.90 -5.19 12.08
C ILE A 150 3.95 -4.55 13.02
N ILE A 151 4.57 -3.43 12.61
CA ILE A 151 5.48 -2.65 13.48
C ILE A 151 4.73 -2.08 14.69
N ILE A 152 3.56 -1.47 14.49
CA ILE A 152 2.73 -0.96 15.59
C ILE A 152 2.35 -2.09 16.55
N TRP A 153 1.97 -3.27 16.08
CA TRP A 153 1.69 -4.42 16.94
C TRP A 153 2.89 -4.81 17.81
N LEU A 154 4.10 -4.81 17.24
CA LEU A 154 5.31 -5.06 18.02
C LEU A 154 5.53 -4.01 19.11
N ILE A 155 5.35 -2.74 18.76
CA ILE A 155 5.60 -1.63 19.70
C ILE A 155 4.60 -1.66 20.85
N ILE A 156 3.29 -1.79 20.57
CA ILE A 156 2.28 -1.90 21.63
C ILE A 156 2.46 -3.17 22.46
N TYR A 157 2.95 -4.29 21.86
CA TYR A 157 3.31 -5.49 22.60
C TYR A 157 4.46 -5.25 23.56
N LYS A 158 5.50 -4.49 23.14
CA LYS A 158 6.63 -4.10 24.00
C LYS A 158 6.17 -3.16 25.12
N ILE A 159 5.36 -2.14 24.83
CA ILE A 159 4.77 -1.24 25.81
C ILE A 159 4.00 -2.04 26.86
N PHE A 160 3.16 -3.00 26.42
CA PHE A 160 2.42 -3.85 27.33
C PHE A 160 3.32 -4.70 28.24
N LYS A 161 4.47 -5.15 27.74
CA LYS A 161 5.41 -6.01 28.48
C LYS A 161 6.31 -5.21 29.42
N ASN A 162 6.94 -4.16 28.92
CA ASN A 162 8.07 -3.51 29.57
C ASN A 162 7.76 -2.05 29.98
N ASN A 163 6.85 -1.38 29.29
CA ASN A 163 6.45 0.03 29.48
C ASN A 163 7.64 1.01 29.52
N VAL A 164 8.58 0.88 28.58
CA VAL A 164 9.77 1.75 28.50
C VAL A 164 9.45 2.98 27.65
N SER A 165 9.92 4.17 28.06
CA SER A 165 9.64 5.45 27.37
C SER A 165 10.10 5.47 25.91
N SER A 166 11.19 4.76 25.58
CA SER A 166 11.62 4.64 24.18
C SER A 166 10.59 3.94 23.28
N ASP A 167 9.87 2.91 23.78
CA ASP A 167 8.83 2.26 23.00
C ASP A 167 7.64 3.20 22.73
N TRP A 168 7.33 4.13 23.65
CA TRP A 168 6.33 5.17 23.44
C TRP A 168 6.76 6.21 22.40
N LEU A 169 8.04 6.62 22.44
CA LEU A 169 8.60 7.48 21.41
C LEU A 169 8.52 6.81 20.02
N PHE A 170 8.94 5.55 19.92
CA PHE A 170 8.85 4.79 18.68
C PHE A 170 7.41 4.58 18.22
N LEU A 171 6.45 4.45 19.13
CA LEU A 171 5.03 4.42 18.76
C LEU A 171 4.62 5.73 18.08
N GLY A 172 4.92 6.86 18.70
CA GLY A 172 4.60 8.17 18.11
C GLY A 172 5.25 8.37 16.74
N LEU A 173 6.57 8.15 16.66
CA LEU A 173 7.31 8.25 15.40
C LEU A 173 6.70 7.35 14.30
N SER A 174 6.38 6.09 14.63
CA SER A 174 5.81 5.16 13.65
C SER A 174 4.40 5.57 13.22
N LEU A 175 3.53 5.96 14.16
CA LEU A 175 2.19 6.44 13.84
C LEU A 175 2.24 7.69 12.94
N GLY A 176 3.10 8.66 13.27
CA GLY A 176 3.31 9.87 12.47
C GLY A 176 3.90 9.57 11.09
N PHE A 177 4.87 8.65 11.00
CA PHE A 177 5.47 8.25 9.74
C PHE A 177 4.43 7.58 8.82
N PHE A 178 3.70 6.57 9.30
CA PHE A 178 2.79 5.80 8.45
C PHE A 178 1.51 6.56 8.08
N VAL A 179 1.00 7.48 8.91
CA VAL A 179 -0.12 8.33 8.49
C VAL A 179 0.28 9.29 7.38
N ASN A 180 1.55 9.71 7.31
CA ASN A 180 2.10 10.46 6.19
C ASN A 180 2.37 9.62 4.94
N MET A 181 2.38 8.27 5.05
CA MET A 181 2.36 7.41 3.87
C MET A 181 0.95 7.36 3.26
N HIS A 182 -0.07 7.14 4.09
CA HIS A 182 -1.45 7.17 3.62
C HIS A 182 -2.42 7.48 4.77
N PHE A 183 -3.37 8.39 4.52
CA PHE A 183 -4.30 8.88 5.54
C PHE A 183 -5.15 7.79 6.20
N GLN A 184 -5.42 6.66 5.54
CA GLN A 184 -6.13 5.53 6.15
C GLN A 184 -5.50 5.04 7.45
N PHE A 185 -4.21 5.33 7.69
CA PHE A 185 -3.52 4.96 8.93
C PHE A 185 -4.09 5.63 10.18
N ILE A 186 -4.97 6.65 10.01
CA ILE A 186 -5.73 7.25 11.13
C ILE A 186 -6.51 6.20 11.93
N PHE A 187 -7.03 5.15 11.28
CA PHE A 187 -7.72 4.07 11.97
C PHE A 187 -6.79 3.23 12.86
N ILE A 188 -5.50 3.16 12.53
CA ILE A 188 -4.49 2.51 13.37
C ILE A 188 -4.09 3.40 14.53
N ILE A 189 -4.12 4.73 14.37
CA ILE A 189 -3.98 5.68 15.48
C ILE A 189 -5.13 5.47 16.48
N LEU A 190 -6.38 5.38 15.99
CA LEU A 190 -7.56 5.13 16.83
C LEU A 190 -7.48 3.75 17.53
N PHE A 191 -7.09 2.70 16.81
CA PHE A 191 -6.84 1.37 17.38
C PHE A 191 -5.79 1.41 18.50
N SER A 192 -4.66 2.09 18.25
CA SER A 192 -3.56 2.19 19.21
C SER A 192 -3.96 3.00 20.45
N ALA A 193 -4.65 4.12 20.25
CA ALA A 193 -5.16 4.96 21.33
C ALA A 193 -6.15 4.17 22.21
N PHE A 194 -7.10 3.47 21.60
CA PHE A 194 -8.07 2.64 22.34
C PHE A 194 -7.38 1.51 23.11
N PHE A 195 -6.41 0.82 22.50
CA PHE A 195 -5.61 -0.19 23.18
C PHE A 195 -4.88 0.39 24.42
N LEU A 196 -4.25 1.54 24.26
CA LEU A 196 -3.50 2.20 25.35
C LEU A 196 -4.42 2.68 26.46
N ILE A 197 -5.59 3.20 26.14
CA ILE A 197 -6.60 3.57 27.14
C ILE A 197 -7.01 2.34 27.96
N LEU A 198 -7.37 1.24 27.32
CA LEU A 198 -7.71 -0.01 28.01
C LEU A 198 -6.54 -0.54 28.85
N TYR A 199 -5.32 -0.41 28.37
CA TYR A 199 -4.11 -0.82 29.07
C TYR A 199 -3.90 0.00 30.36
N GLN A 200 -4.06 1.33 30.30
CA GLN A 200 -3.89 2.21 31.44
C GLN A 200 -4.99 2.05 32.48
N ILE A 201 -6.26 1.90 32.05
CA ILE A 201 -7.38 1.56 32.91
C ILE A 201 -7.10 0.25 33.68
N LYS A 202 -6.60 -0.77 32.98
CA LYS A 202 -6.25 -2.05 33.60
C LYS A 202 -5.10 -1.93 34.61
N LYS A 203 -4.12 -1.05 34.34
CA LYS A 203 -3.02 -0.73 35.26
C LYS A 203 -3.45 0.10 36.47
N LYS A 204 -4.61 0.73 36.41
CA LYS A 204 -5.07 1.72 37.39
C LYS A 204 -4.07 2.89 37.57
N ALA A 205 -3.29 3.20 36.55
CA ALA A 205 -2.29 4.24 36.56
C ALA A 205 -2.22 4.89 35.16
N PHE A 206 -2.33 6.20 35.12
CA PHE A 206 -2.21 6.97 33.90
C PHE A 206 -0.79 7.48 33.69
N ASP A 207 -0.13 7.05 32.64
CA ASP A 207 1.27 7.36 32.37
C ASP A 207 1.38 8.58 31.43
N PHE A 208 1.05 9.77 31.96
CA PHE A 208 1.06 11.03 31.23
C PHE A 208 2.41 11.32 30.56
N LYS A 209 3.51 11.04 31.24
CA LYS A 209 4.86 11.27 30.70
C LYS A 209 5.06 10.54 29.39
N ASN A 210 4.75 9.25 29.37
CA ASN A 210 4.96 8.43 28.18
C ASN A 210 3.95 8.74 27.07
N VAL A 211 2.72 9.12 27.40
CA VAL A 211 1.74 9.62 26.42
C VAL A 211 2.27 10.89 25.73
N ILE A 212 2.80 11.85 26.49
CA ILE A 212 3.41 13.08 25.94
C ILE A 212 4.60 12.73 25.04
N ILE A 213 5.49 11.80 25.45
CA ILE A 213 6.61 11.35 24.64
C ILE A 213 6.11 10.78 23.30
N SER A 214 5.02 10.00 23.30
CA SER A 214 4.43 9.47 22.07
C SER A 214 3.87 10.59 21.18
N ILE A 215 3.18 11.56 21.77
CA ILE A 215 2.65 12.72 21.01
C ILE A 215 3.81 13.53 20.40
N LEU A 216 4.87 13.78 21.14
CA LEU A 216 6.05 14.47 20.61
C LEU A 216 6.69 13.69 19.45
N GLY A 217 6.85 12.37 19.61
CA GLY A 217 7.32 11.52 18.52
C GLY A 217 6.43 11.60 17.26
N PHE A 218 5.11 11.62 17.44
CA PHE A 218 4.15 11.81 16.36
C PHE A 218 4.34 13.17 15.66
N LEU A 219 4.43 14.25 16.42
CA LEU A 219 4.57 15.62 15.89
C LEU A 219 5.89 15.82 15.14
N ILE A 220 6.98 15.18 15.56
CA ILE A 220 8.27 15.20 14.83
C ILE A 220 8.08 14.79 13.37
N MET A 221 7.22 13.81 13.09
CA MET A 221 6.95 13.36 11.72
C MET A 221 6.12 14.35 10.90
N PHE A 222 5.64 15.43 11.48
CA PHE A 222 4.92 16.49 10.77
C PHE A 222 5.78 17.73 10.53
N ILE A 223 7.06 17.74 10.97
CA ILE A 223 7.97 18.88 10.79
C ILE A 223 8.06 19.35 9.33
N PRO A 224 8.20 18.47 8.29
CA PRO A 224 8.24 18.94 6.91
C PRO A 224 6.95 19.69 6.49
N LEU A 225 5.79 19.15 6.86
CA LEU A 225 4.50 19.79 6.59
C LEU A 225 4.33 21.11 7.35
N LEU A 226 4.80 21.19 8.60
CA LEU A 226 4.77 22.42 9.38
C LEU A 226 5.64 23.50 8.72
N ILE A 227 6.86 23.15 8.27
CA ILE A 227 7.74 24.09 7.56
C ILE A 227 7.07 24.56 6.26
N PHE A 228 6.40 23.64 5.54
CA PHE A 228 5.63 24.01 4.34
C PHE A 228 4.53 25.00 4.68
N ASP A 229 3.73 24.73 5.70
CA ASP A 229 2.61 25.57 6.11
C ASP A 229 3.07 26.96 6.57
N LEU A 230 4.14 27.06 7.35
CA LEU A 230 4.71 28.34 7.76
C LEU A 230 5.18 29.18 6.56
N ARG A 231 5.65 28.55 5.48
CA ARG A 231 6.08 29.25 4.26
C ARG A 231 4.92 29.62 3.34
N HIS A 232 3.76 28.96 3.46
CA HIS A 232 2.64 29.08 2.54
C HIS A 232 1.35 29.48 3.25
N HIS A 233 1.44 30.29 4.29
CA HIS A 233 0.29 30.84 5.02
C HIS A 233 -0.71 29.76 5.49
N PHE A 234 -0.19 28.63 6.02
CA PHE A 234 -0.97 27.50 6.52
C PHE A 234 -1.92 26.85 5.50
N LEU A 235 -1.51 26.86 4.22
CA LEU A 235 -2.30 26.33 3.11
C LEU A 235 -2.75 24.89 3.33
N ASN A 236 -1.87 24.02 3.85
CA ASN A 236 -2.19 22.61 4.05
C ASN A 236 -3.13 22.39 5.23
N ILE A 237 -2.96 23.14 6.31
CA ILE A 237 -3.86 23.12 7.48
C ILE A 237 -5.24 23.62 7.06
N HIS A 238 -5.33 24.73 6.29
CA HIS A 238 -6.61 25.21 5.76
C HIS A 238 -7.27 24.18 4.85
N ALA A 239 -6.50 23.53 3.96
CA ALA A 239 -7.02 22.45 3.12
C ALA A 239 -7.55 21.26 3.93
N PHE A 240 -6.84 20.86 5.00
CA PHE A 240 -7.29 19.82 5.92
C PHE A 240 -8.60 20.19 6.61
N ILE A 241 -8.68 21.38 7.19
CA ILE A 241 -9.88 21.87 7.88
C ILE A 241 -11.06 21.94 6.92
N ASN A 242 -10.85 22.54 5.73
CA ASN A 242 -11.87 22.63 4.71
C ASN A 242 -12.37 21.25 4.26
N PHE A 243 -11.48 20.30 4.08
CA PHE A 243 -11.83 18.94 3.64
C PHE A 243 -12.75 18.24 4.63
N PHE A 244 -12.50 18.36 5.95
CA PHE A 244 -13.28 17.65 6.97
C PHE A 244 -14.52 18.39 7.45
N PHE A 245 -14.48 19.72 7.54
CA PHE A 245 -15.51 20.48 8.23
C PHE A 245 -16.37 21.36 7.32
N PHE A 246 -15.82 21.84 6.19
CA PHE A 246 -16.51 22.82 5.36
C PHE A 246 -16.83 22.32 3.95
N GLN A 247 -16.17 21.29 3.48
CA GLN A 247 -16.46 20.75 2.16
C GLN A 247 -17.83 20.04 2.18
N LYS A 248 -18.90 20.82 1.94
CA LYS A 248 -20.19 20.24 1.55
C LYS A 248 -19.94 19.52 0.23
N THR A 249 -19.70 18.22 0.32
CA THR A 249 -19.53 17.41 -0.87
C THR A 249 -20.87 17.41 -1.62
N LYS A 250 -20.95 18.16 -2.72
CA LYS A 250 -22.05 18.09 -3.70
C LYS A 250 -22.15 16.72 -4.37
N THR A 251 -21.43 15.74 -3.87
CA THR A 251 -21.50 14.36 -4.37
C THR A 251 -22.68 13.70 -3.72
N ASN A 252 -23.59 13.19 -4.55
CA ASN A 252 -24.76 12.43 -4.12
C ASN A 252 -24.32 11.33 -3.14
N TYR A 253 -25.00 11.30 -1.99
CA TYR A 253 -24.90 10.19 -1.05
C TYR A 253 -25.24 8.89 -1.79
N ASP A 254 -24.36 7.90 -1.72
CA ASP A 254 -24.63 6.59 -2.30
C ASP A 254 -25.28 5.69 -1.24
N PRO A 255 -26.57 5.39 -1.36
CA PRO A 255 -27.26 4.53 -0.38
C PRO A 255 -26.70 3.11 -0.31
N ASN A 256 -25.93 2.68 -1.32
CA ASN A 256 -25.34 1.35 -1.40
C ASN A 256 -23.87 1.33 -0.94
N VAL A 257 -23.36 2.40 -0.31
CA VAL A 257 -21.98 2.44 0.19
C VAL A 257 -21.66 1.29 1.14
N TRP A 258 -22.61 0.92 1.99
CA TRP A 258 -22.50 -0.20 2.94
C TRP A 258 -22.22 -1.54 2.25
N LEU A 259 -22.83 -1.78 1.09
CA LEU A 259 -22.60 -2.99 0.30
C LEU A 259 -21.14 -3.07 -0.19
N THR A 260 -20.62 -1.96 -0.71
CA THR A 260 -19.21 -1.85 -1.12
C THR A 260 -18.26 -2.11 0.05
N VAL A 261 -18.57 -1.52 1.22
CA VAL A 261 -17.79 -1.70 2.44
C VAL A 261 -17.73 -3.17 2.84
N PHE A 262 -18.88 -3.86 2.96
CA PHE A 262 -18.90 -5.28 3.33
C PHE A 262 -18.20 -6.16 2.28
N THR A 263 -18.36 -5.87 0.99
CA THR A 263 -17.68 -6.60 -0.08
C THR A 263 -16.15 -6.55 0.09
N TYR A 264 -15.59 -5.40 0.45
CA TYR A 264 -14.16 -5.25 0.66
C TYR A 264 -13.62 -5.92 1.93
N PHE A 265 -14.47 -6.29 2.90
CA PHE A 265 -14.06 -7.18 3.99
C PHE A 265 -13.93 -8.63 3.54
N LEU A 266 -14.73 -9.08 2.57
CA LEU A 266 -14.67 -10.45 2.05
C LEU A 266 -13.51 -10.67 1.08
N GLN A 267 -13.23 -9.69 0.24
CA GLN A 267 -12.29 -9.82 -0.89
C GLN A 267 -10.88 -10.28 -0.53
N PRO A 268 -10.27 -9.92 0.63
CA PRO A 268 -8.97 -10.47 1.01
C PRO A 268 -8.99 -11.97 1.31
N VAL A 269 -10.15 -12.56 1.52
CA VAL A 269 -10.29 -14.01 1.75
C VAL A 269 -10.76 -14.71 0.49
N ILE A 270 -11.83 -14.19 -0.11
CA ILE A 270 -12.39 -14.71 -1.36
C ILE A 270 -12.68 -13.51 -2.27
N TYR A 271 -11.99 -13.44 -3.41
CA TYR A 271 -12.16 -12.35 -4.37
C TYR A 271 -13.47 -12.52 -5.16
N LEU A 272 -14.59 -12.34 -4.47
CA LEU A 272 -15.94 -12.42 -5.04
C LEU A 272 -16.73 -11.14 -4.72
N ARG A 273 -17.67 -10.82 -5.59
CA ARG A 273 -18.67 -9.76 -5.39
C ARG A 273 -20.03 -10.40 -5.15
N SER A 274 -20.25 -10.86 -3.91
CA SER A 274 -21.53 -11.40 -3.46
C SER A 274 -21.95 -10.68 -2.20
N GLU A 275 -23.10 -10.00 -2.26
CA GLU A 275 -23.64 -9.24 -1.15
C GLU A 275 -23.92 -10.12 0.08
N LEU A 276 -24.60 -11.24 -0.13
CA LEU A 276 -24.95 -12.16 0.96
C LEU A 276 -23.71 -12.73 1.64
N LEU A 277 -22.73 -13.21 0.85
CA LEU A 277 -21.50 -13.77 1.38
C LEU A 277 -20.65 -12.71 2.09
N ALA A 278 -20.64 -11.47 1.59
CA ALA A 278 -19.92 -10.36 2.22
C ALA A 278 -20.50 -10.01 3.60
N LYS A 279 -21.82 -9.91 3.72
CA LYS A 279 -22.49 -9.69 5.01
C LYS A 279 -22.24 -10.85 5.97
N LEU A 280 -22.44 -12.08 5.53
CA LEU A 280 -22.21 -13.28 6.35
C LEU A 280 -20.77 -13.33 6.85
N PHE A 281 -19.80 -13.08 5.97
CA PHE A 281 -18.39 -13.08 6.34
C PHE A 281 -18.06 -12.01 7.38
N TYR A 282 -18.57 -10.78 7.20
CA TYR A 282 -18.36 -9.70 8.16
C TYR A 282 -18.87 -10.08 9.56
N PHE A 283 -20.11 -10.61 9.64
CA PHE A 283 -20.69 -11.02 10.91
C PHE A 283 -20.00 -12.25 11.52
N ILE A 284 -19.60 -13.24 10.73
CA ILE A 284 -18.82 -14.38 11.21
C ILE A 284 -17.48 -13.89 11.80
N LEU A 285 -16.80 -12.99 11.13
CA LEU A 285 -15.52 -12.47 11.61
C LEU A 285 -15.71 -11.59 12.86
N LEU A 286 -16.80 -10.84 12.95
CA LEU A 286 -17.19 -10.12 14.15
C LEU A 286 -17.38 -11.08 15.34
N LEU A 287 -18.09 -12.20 15.15
CA LEU A 287 -18.29 -13.23 16.18
C LEU A 287 -16.97 -13.89 16.59
N ILE A 288 -16.06 -14.14 15.63
CA ILE A 288 -14.72 -14.64 15.90
C ILE A 288 -13.94 -13.67 16.78
N ILE A 289 -13.95 -12.38 16.47
CA ILE A 289 -13.25 -11.33 17.24
C ILE A 289 -13.84 -11.25 18.67
N ILE A 290 -15.17 -11.28 18.82
CA ILE A 290 -15.85 -11.31 20.13
C ILE A 290 -15.41 -12.56 20.91
N TYR A 291 -15.45 -13.74 20.30
CA TYR A 291 -15.01 -14.99 20.92
C TYR A 291 -13.56 -14.90 21.41
N LEU A 292 -12.65 -14.41 20.57
CA LEU A 292 -11.25 -14.24 20.92
C LEU A 292 -11.04 -13.22 22.04
N SER A 293 -11.78 -12.12 22.05
CA SER A 293 -11.72 -11.10 23.10
C SER A 293 -12.14 -11.65 24.47
N GLN A 294 -13.02 -12.63 24.50
CA GLN A 294 -13.47 -13.29 25.74
C GLN A 294 -12.52 -14.41 26.18
N ARG A 295 -12.03 -15.23 25.22
CA ARG A 295 -11.19 -16.40 25.52
C ARG A 295 -9.73 -16.08 25.79
N LYS A 296 -9.21 -15.05 25.16
CA LYS A 296 -7.81 -14.64 25.32
C LYS A 296 -7.59 -13.85 26.62
N LYS A 297 -6.34 -13.85 27.08
CA LYS A 297 -5.94 -13.19 28.34
C LYS A 297 -4.87 -12.14 28.08
N LYS A 298 -4.61 -11.27 29.07
CA LYS A 298 -3.52 -10.29 29.07
C LYS A 298 -3.53 -9.41 27.80
N PHE A 299 -2.41 -9.36 27.08
CA PHE A 299 -2.21 -8.57 25.87
C PHE A 299 -3.28 -8.88 24.80
N TYR A 300 -3.48 -10.14 24.48
CA TYR A 300 -4.37 -10.55 23.42
C TYR A 300 -5.84 -10.17 23.68
N LYS A 301 -6.26 -10.16 24.95
CA LYS A 301 -7.60 -9.69 25.31
C LYS A 301 -7.79 -8.22 24.94
N LEU A 302 -6.83 -7.34 25.29
CA LEU A 302 -6.89 -5.92 24.93
C LEU A 302 -6.77 -5.72 23.42
N PHE A 303 -5.90 -6.50 22.77
CA PHE A 303 -5.74 -6.48 21.32
C PHE A 303 -7.07 -6.76 20.60
N TYR A 304 -7.81 -7.81 20.99
CA TYR A 304 -9.08 -8.14 20.35
C TYR A 304 -10.20 -7.18 20.72
N TYR A 305 -10.22 -6.58 21.90
CA TYR A 305 -11.16 -5.47 22.17
C TYR A 305 -10.87 -4.26 21.27
N SER A 306 -9.62 -3.94 21.05
CA SER A 306 -9.25 -2.84 20.13
C SER A 306 -9.53 -3.19 18.67
N THR A 307 -9.38 -4.46 18.29
CA THR A 307 -9.79 -4.96 16.98
C THR A 307 -11.31 -4.87 16.79
N LEU A 308 -12.07 -5.21 17.82
CA LEU A 308 -13.53 -5.07 17.80
C LEU A 308 -13.96 -3.61 17.63
N PHE A 309 -13.33 -2.70 18.37
CA PHE A 309 -13.55 -1.26 18.22
C PHE A 309 -13.28 -0.79 16.78
N LEU A 310 -12.11 -1.18 16.21
CA LEU A 310 -11.77 -0.88 14.83
C LEU A 310 -12.80 -1.45 13.83
N TRP A 311 -13.26 -2.67 14.09
CA TRP A 311 -14.24 -3.39 13.25
C TRP A 311 -15.59 -2.70 13.19
N LEU A 312 -15.97 -2.00 14.25
CA LEU A 312 -17.23 -1.24 14.32
C LEU A 312 -17.08 0.16 13.75
N ILE A 313 -15.98 0.88 14.09
CA ILE A 313 -15.85 2.29 13.74
C ILE A 313 -15.52 2.52 12.26
N PHE A 314 -14.77 1.59 11.65
CA PHE A 314 -14.36 1.75 10.25
C PHE A 314 -15.52 1.67 9.25
N PRO A 315 -16.40 0.64 9.27
CA PRO A 315 -17.59 0.62 8.43
C PRO A 315 -18.51 1.80 8.68
N LEU A 316 -18.72 2.12 9.96
CA LEU A 316 -19.57 3.24 10.36
C LEU A 316 -19.09 4.56 9.75
N PHE A 317 -17.77 4.81 9.75
CA PHE A 317 -17.17 5.99 9.13
C PHE A 317 -17.56 6.10 7.65
N PHE A 318 -17.38 5.03 6.84
CA PHE A 318 -17.72 5.09 5.41
C PHE A 318 -19.21 5.17 5.14
N ILE A 319 -20.03 4.51 5.95
CA ILE A 319 -21.50 4.58 5.84
C ILE A 319 -21.96 6.03 6.11
N LEU A 320 -21.42 6.68 7.14
CA LEU A 320 -21.74 8.07 7.46
C LEU A 320 -21.15 9.06 6.43
N TYR A 321 -19.97 8.76 5.90
CA TYR A 321 -19.33 9.57 4.86
C TYR A 321 -20.10 9.49 3.52
N GLY A 322 -20.82 8.40 3.26
CA GLY A 322 -21.74 8.26 2.13
C GLY A 322 -21.08 8.13 0.74
N LYS A 323 -19.74 7.99 0.66
CA LYS A 323 -19.03 7.79 -0.61
C LYS A 323 -18.42 6.40 -0.67
N ARG A 324 -18.47 5.79 -1.86
CA ARG A 324 -17.82 4.48 -2.07
C ARG A 324 -16.32 4.60 -1.86
N PRO A 325 -15.75 3.83 -0.93
CA PRO A 325 -14.31 3.73 -0.79
C PRO A 325 -13.67 3.00 -1.98
N SER A 326 -12.41 3.27 -2.24
CA SER A 326 -11.61 2.42 -3.11
C SER A 326 -11.13 1.17 -2.36
N GLU A 327 -10.93 0.07 -3.08
CA GLU A 327 -10.52 -1.23 -2.54
C GLU A 327 -9.26 -1.15 -1.65
N TYR A 328 -8.28 -0.36 -2.05
CA TYR A 328 -7.02 -0.22 -1.33
C TYR A 328 -7.13 0.47 0.04
N TYR A 329 -8.24 1.18 0.32
CA TYR A 329 -8.50 1.72 1.66
C TYR A 329 -8.70 0.62 2.72
N PHE A 330 -8.92 -0.62 2.31
CA PHE A 330 -9.12 -1.77 3.21
C PHE A 330 -7.83 -2.55 3.50
N VAL A 331 -6.73 -2.27 2.80
CA VAL A 331 -5.46 -3.00 2.93
C VAL A 331 -4.95 -3.03 4.37
N PHE A 332 -5.20 -1.98 5.15
CA PHE A 332 -4.82 -1.95 6.55
C PHE A 332 -5.59 -2.95 7.44
N LEU A 333 -6.78 -3.41 7.02
CA LEU A 333 -7.56 -4.41 7.75
C LEU A 333 -7.04 -5.84 7.52
N TYR A 334 -6.33 -6.10 6.42
CA TYR A 334 -5.95 -7.46 6.05
C TYR A 334 -5.09 -8.17 7.10
N PRO A 335 -4.09 -7.52 7.74
CA PRO A 335 -3.38 -8.14 8.86
C PRO A 335 -4.31 -8.59 9.99
N PHE A 336 -5.32 -7.79 10.34
CA PHE A 336 -6.28 -8.11 11.40
C PHE A 336 -7.22 -9.26 11.00
N ILE A 337 -7.67 -9.32 9.75
CA ILE A 337 -8.49 -10.41 9.23
C ILE A 337 -7.71 -11.72 9.34
N PHE A 338 -6.49 -11.76 8.80
CA PHE A 338 -5.69 -12.97 8.78
C PHE A 338 -5.32 -13.45 10.17
N ILE A 339 -4.84 -12.56 11.03
CA ILE A 339 -4.46 -12.97 12.39
C ILE A 339 -5.67 -13.44 13.21
N SER A 340 -6.85 -12.85 13.02
CA SER A 340 -8.07 -13.26 13.72
C SER A 340 -8.51 -14.66 13.28
N LEU A 341 -8.51 -14.96 11.99
CA LEU A 341 -8.84 -16.29 11.45
C LEU A 341 -7.85 -17.36 11.94
N ILE A 342 -6.56 -17.06 11.86
CA ILE A 342 -5.48 -17.94 12.27
C ILE A 342 -5.57 -18.22 13.77
N ASP A 343 -5.66 -17.16 14.59
CA ASP A 343 -5.67 -17.29 16.04
C ASP A 343 -6.96 -17.99 16.54
N PHE A 344 -8.08 -17.80 15.85
CA PHE A 344 -9.31 -18.56 16.10
C PHE A 344 -9.08 -20.06 15.87
N ALA A 345 -8.55 -20.44 14.70
CA ALA A 345 -8.29 -21.84 14.36
C ALA A 345 -7.36 -22.54 15.38
N PHE A 346 -6.29 -21.85 15.80
CA PHE A 346 -5.38 -22.36 16.84
C PHE A 346 -6.02 -22.38 18.24
N THR A 347 -6.95 -21.45 18.55
CA THR A 347 -7.62 -21.39 19.87
C THR A 347 -8.61 -22.52 20.08
N VAL A 348 -9.32 -22.92 19.01
CA VAL A 348 -10.29 -24.03 19.05
C VAL A 348 -9.58 -25.40 19.17
N LYS A 349 -8.24 -25.42 19.03
CA LYS A 349 -7.38 -26.63 19.13
C LYS A 349 -7.76 -27.76 18.16
N LYS A 350 -8.43 -27.44 17.06
CA LYS A 350 -8.77 -28.39 16.00
C LYS A 350 -7.87 -28.12 14.80
N ASN A 351 -6.73 -28.76 14.74
CA ASN A 351 -5.69 -28.54 13.72
C ASN A 351 -6.22 -28.65 12.27
N TYR A 352 -7.27 -29.47 12.04
CA TYR A 352 -7.89 -29.56 10.72
C TYR A 352 -8.51 -28.23 10.24
N LEU A 353 -8.96 -27.37 11.16
CA LEU A 353 -9.47 -26.04 10.79
C LEU A 353 -8.36 -25.15 10.20
N VAL A 354 -7.14 -25.25 10.72
CA VAL A 354 -5.97 -24.54 10.17
C VAL A 354 -5.70 -25.03 8.75
N TYR A 355 -5.67 -26.35 8.54
CA TYR A 355 -5.46 -26.94 7.22
C TYR A 355 -6.58 -26.59 6.24
N LEU A 356 -7.83 -26.63 6.69
CA LEU A 356 -8.98 -26.23 5.89
C LEU A 356 -8.89 -24.76 5.47
N LEU A 357 -8.54 -23.86 6.39
CA LEU A 357 -8.34 -22.45 6.09
C LEU A 357 -7.23 -22.22 5.07
N ILE A 358 -6.08 -22.89 5.24
CA ILE A 358 -4.97 -22.83 4.29
C ILE A 358 -5.43 -23.26 2.91
N LEU A 359 -6.12 -24.42 2.84
CA LEU A 359 -6.61 -24.96 1.58
C LEU A 359 -7.64 -24.05 0.90
N LEU A 360 -8.62 -23.57 1.64
CA LEU A 360 -9.66 -22.67 1.11
C LEU A 360 -9.07 -21.38 0.58
N LEU A 361 -8.19 -20.72 1.33
CA LEU A 361 -7.54 -19.48 0.89
C LEU A 361 -6.66 -19.72 -0.32
N PHE A 362 -5.95 -20.83 -0.38
CA PHE A 362 -5.15 -21.19 -1.55
C PHE A 362 -6.06 -21.38 -2.78
N ILE A 363 -7.09 -22.20 -2.70
CA ILE A 363 -7.99 -22.47 -3.82
C ILE A 363 -8.70 -21.20 -4.29
N CYS A 364 -9.22 -20.37 -3.36
CA CYS A 364 -9.98 -19.17 -3.70
C CYS A 364 -9.11 -18.05 -4.33
N ASN A 365 -7.80 -18.04 -4.10
CA ASN A 365 -6.92 -16.98 -4.59
C ASN A 365 -6.02 -17.43 -5.74
N ILE A 366 -5.70 -18.72 -5.85
CA ILE A 366 -4.63 -19.20 -6.74
C ILE A 366 -4.89 -18.88 -8.22
N GLN A 367 -6.11 -19.02 -8.69
CA GLN A 367 -6.46 -18.73 -10.09
C GLN A 367 -6.24 -17.25 -10.43
N ASN A 368 -6.72 -16.34 -9.59
CA ASN A 368 -6.53 -14.91 -9.77
C ASN A 368 -5.06 -14.52 -9.63
N SER A 369 -4.34 -15.12 -8.68
CA SER A 369 -2.91 -14.88 -8.46
C SER A 369 -2.08 -15.33 -9.66
N ILE A 370 -2.37 -16.49 -10.25
CA ILE A 370 -1.71 -16.97 -11.47
C ILE A 370 -2.06 -16.05 -12.67
N SER A 371 -3.31 -15.65 -12.81
CA SER A 371 -3.73 -14.76 -13.91
C SER A 371 -3.00 -13.41 -13.83
N TYR A 372 -2.69 -12.94 -12.63
CA TYR A 372 -1.96 -11.70 -12.39
C TYR A 372 -0.45 -11.78 -12.71
N LEU A 373 0.11 -13.00 -12.90
CA LEU A 373 1.50 -13.19 -13.35
C LEU A 373 1.71 -12.85 -14.83
N ARG A 374 0.63 -12.65 -15.59
CA ARG A 374 0.69 -12.29 -17.01
C ARG A 374 1.21 -10.86 -17.17
N ASP A 375 1.65 -10.56 -18.39
CA ASP A 375 2.11 -9.23 -18.77
C ASP A 375 1.00 -8.18 -18.55
N ASN A 376 1.32 -7.12 -17.86
CA ASN A 376 0.55 -5.89 -17.90
C ASN A 376 0.94 -5.13 -19.18
N VAL A 377 0.04 -5.09 -20.15
CA VAL A 377 0.28 -4.46 -21.47
C VAL A 377 0.57 -2.95 -21.36
N PHE A 378 0.23 -2.32 -20.23
CA PHE A 378 0.51 -0.91 -19.92
C PHE A 378 1.69 -0.74 -18.96
N SER A 379 2.49 -1.79 -18.73
CA SER A 379 3.63 -1.74 -17.80
C SER A 379 4.71 -0.75 -18.23
N LEU A 380 5.54 -0.39 -17.26
CA LEU A 380 6.77 0.38 -17.48
C LEU A 380 7.60 -0.20 -18.63
N TYR A 381 7.75 -1.52 -18.69
CA TYR A 381 8.54 -2.20 -19.71
C TYR A 381 8.08 -1.86 -21.14
N TYR A 382 6.78 -1.92 -21.40
CA TYR A 382 6.27 -1.65 -22.75
C TYR A 382 6.23 -0.15 -23.08
N LYS A 383 6.03 0.73 -22.09
CA LYS A 383 6.19 2.19 -22.26
C LYS A 383 7.64 2.54 -22.60
N ASP A 384 8.58 1.98 -21.88
CA ASP A 384 10.02 2.17 -22.10
C ASP A 384 10.45 1.68 -23.49
N LEU A 385 9.98 0.48 -23.87
CA LEU A 385 10.24 -0.07 -25.20
C LEU A 385 9.68 0.82 -26.33
N ALA A 386 8.49 1.39 -26.12
CA ALA A 386 7.88 2.31 -27.07
C ALA A 386 8.70 3.59 -27.23
N ILE A 387 9.18 4.17 -26.14
CA ILE A 387 10.00 5.40 -26.18
C ILE A 387 11.37 5.13 -26.76
N LYS A 388 12.01 4.00 -26.43
CA LYS A 388 13.29 3.58 -27.08
C LYS A 388 13.11 3.42 -28.60
N LYS A 389 12.03 2.81 -29.02
CA LYS A 389 11.73 2.66 -30.47
C LYS A 389 11.48 4.01 -31.10
N LEU A 390 10.71 4.89 -30.44
CA LEU A 390 10.48 6.26 -30.88
C LEU A 390 11.81 7.02 -31.06
N LYS A 391 12.69 7.00 -30.05
CA LYS A 391 14.01 7.64 -30.12
C LYS A 391 14.80 7.22 -31.35
N LYS A 392 14.87 5.89 -31.61
CA LYS A 392 15.58 5.35 -32.76
C LYS A 392 15.01 5.81 -34.11
N LEU A 393 13.70 5.97 -34.20
CA LEU A 393 13.00 6.36 -35.44
C LEU A 393 13.10 7.85 -35.74
N THR A 394 13.27 8.66 -34.68
CA THR A 394 13.30 10.13 -34.77
C THR A 394 14.68 10.72 -34.55
N GLU A 395 15.72 9.89 -34.48
CA GLU A 395 17.09 10.32 -34.29
C GLU A 395 17.51 11.32 -35.38
N ASN A 396 18.05 12.47 -34.98
CA ASN A 396 18.48 13.58 -35.86
C ASN A 396 17.35 14.18 -36.75
N LYS A 397 16.07 13.92 -36.42
CA LYS A 397 14.94 14.47 -37.19
C LYS A 397 14.20 15.53 -36.36
N LYS A 398 13.61 16.50 -37.06
CA LYS A 398 12.69 17.48 -36.46
C LYS A 398 11.28 16.87 -36.45
N PHE A 399 10.62 16.88 -35.31
CA PHE A 399 9.28 16.31 -35.15
C PHE A 399 8.59 16.82 -33.88
N ASN A 400 7.29 16.59 -33.84
CA ASN A 400 6.45 16.79 -32.66
C ASN A 400 5.86 15.48 -32.16
N ILE A 401 5.43 15.46 -30.89
CA ILE A 401 4.77 14.30 -30.26
C ILE A 401 3.37 14.69 -29.80
N SER A 402 2.40 13.84 -30.08
CA SER A 402 1.07 13.91 -29.46
C SER A 402 0.62 12.52 -28.98
N PHE A 403 -0.39 12.53 -28.12
CA PHE A 403 -0.98 11.34 -27.54
C PHE A 403 -2.45 11.21 -28.02
N ASP A 404 -2.73 10.15 -28.77
CA ASP A 404 -4.10 9.76 -29.15
C ASP A 404 -4.52 8.59 -28.24
N VAL A 405 -4.82 8.92 -27.00
CA VAL A 405 -5.07 7.97 -25.90
C VAL A 405 -6.21 8.47 -25.03
N LEU A 406 -6.85 7.58 -24.28
CA LEU A 406 -7.82 7.98 -23.26
C LEU A 406 -7.13 8.84 -22.18
N PRO A 407 -7.84 9.80 -21.58
CA PRO A 407 -7.30 10.66 -20.51
C PRO A 407 -6.61 9.84 -19.41
N GLY A 408 -5.40 10.26 -19.05
CA GLY A 408 -4.58 9.61 -18.04
C GLY A 408 -3.74 8.41 -18.54
N ARG A 409 -3.94 7.94 -19.78
CA ARG A 409 -3.11 6.87 -20.36
C ARG A 409 -1.78 7.38 -20.95
N ASP A 410 -1.62 8.68 -21.11
CA ASP A 410 -0.37 9.36 -21.45
C ASP A 410 0.64 9.45 -20.30
N ASN A 411 0.20 9.22 -19.07
CA ASN A 411 1.07 9.23 -17.90
C ASN A 411 2.19 8.19 -17.99
N GLY A 412 3.37 8.55 -17.50
CA GLY A 412 4.58 7.75 -17.55
C GLY A 412 5.40 7.92 -18.84
N PHE A 413 4.80 8.37 -19.94
CA PHE A 413 5.53 8.62 -21.18
C PHE A 413 6.35 9.90 -21.13
N ARG A 414 5.83 10.96 -20.50
CA ARG A 414 6.51 12.27 -20.46
C ARG A 414 7.83 12.20 -19.71
N TYR A 415 7.86 11.49 -18.59
CA TYR A 415 9.10 11.25 -17.86
C TYR A 415 10.13 10.48 -18.71
N LEU A 416 9.69 9.43 -19.44
CA LEU A 416 10.59 8.63 -20.28
C LEU A 416 11.11 9.42 -21.49
N ILE A 417 10.27 10.27 -22.10
CA ILE A 417 10.68 11.20 -23.18
C ILE A 417 11.80 12.11 -22.68
N ASP A 418 11.63 12.72 -21.51
CA ASP A 418 12.63 13.56 -20.88
C ASP A 418 13.89 12.77 -20.47
N TYR A 419 13.71 11.58 -19.88
CA TYR A 419 14.82 10.71 -19.52
C TYR A 419 15.71 10.33 -20.72
N TYR A 420 15.11 10.00 -21.85
CA TYR A 420 15.84 9.67 -23.08
C TYR A 420 16.28 10.91 -23.88
N GLN A 421 16.07 12.11 -23.35
CA GLN A 421 16.43 13.38 -23.98
C GLN A 421 15.84 13.54 -25.39
N ILE A 422 14.65 13.03 -25.60
CA ILE A 422 13.89 13.23 -26.84
C ILE A 422 13.32 14.66 -26.79
N LYS A 423 13.67 15.48 -27.78
CA LYS A 423 13.32 16.91 -27.83
C LYS A 423 12.36 17.19 -29.00
N PRO A 424 11.04 17.13 -28.79
CA PRO A 424 10.09 17.62 -29.78
C PRO A 424 10.32 19.14 -30.02
N THR A 425 10.18 19.58 -31.26
CA THR A 425 10.52 20.97 -31.63
C THR A 425 9.50 21.98 -31.14
N GLY A 426 8.26 21.58 -30.90
CA GLY A 426 7.16 22.49 -30.58
C GLY A 426 6.66 23.31 -31.78
N ASN A 427 7.31 23.22 -32.96
CA ASN A 427 6.87 23.90 -34.16
C ASN A 427 5.74 23.08 -34.85
N TRP A 428 4.57 23.68 -35.02
CA TRP A 428 3.38 23.03 -35.58
C TRP A 428 3.57 22.56 -37.05
N GLN A 429 4.58 23.10 -37.76
CA GLN A 429 4.91 22.68 -39.13
C GLN A 429 5.71 21.38 -39.21
N ASP A 430 6.34 20.98 -38.10
CA ASP A 430 7.16 19.77 -38.11
C ASP A 430 6.28 18.51 -38.04
N PRO A 431 6.73 17.39 -38.63
CA PRO A 431 5.99 16.14 -38.68
C PRO A 431 5.53 15.66 -37.30
N LEU A 432 4.26 15.25 -37.19
CA LEU A 432 3.64 14.84 -35.94
C LEU A 432 3.69 13.32 -35.74
N VAL A 433 4.51 12.86 -34.82
CA VAL A 433 4.50 11.48 -34.34
C VAL A 433 3.40 11.32 -33.28
N GLN A 434 2.61 10.26 -33.37
CA GLN A 434 1.54 10.00 -32.40
C GLN A 434 1.76 8.69 -31.66
N ILE A 435 1.63 8.72 -30.34
CA ILE A 435 1.50 7.52 -29.51
C ILE A 435 0.01 7.26 -29.32
N ARG A 436 -0.46 6.06 -29.71
CA ARG A 436 -1.88 5.70 -29.75
C ARG A 436 -2.23 4.52 -28.88
N ILE A 437 -3.42 4.54 -28.29
CA ILE A 437 -4.05 3.43 -27.59
C ILE A 437 -5.55 3.41 -27.94
N PRO A 438 -6.06 2.39 -28.62
CA PRO A 438 -5.37 1.20 -29.16
C PRO A 438 -4.53 1.51 -30.42
N PRO A 439 -3.55 0.65 -30.77
CA PRO A 439 -2.79 0.79 -32.02
C PRO A 439 -3.69 0.55 -33.24
N LYS A 440 -3.47 1.34 -34.33
CA LYS A 440 -4.11 1.18 -35.62
C LYS A 440 -3.26 0.34 -36.59
N GLU A 441 -3.81 -0.04 -37.76
CA GLU A 441 -3.13 -0.94 -38.71
C GLU A 441 -1.76 -0.41 -39.18
N ASP A 442 -1.66 0.89 -39.44
CA ASP A 442 -0.43 1.53 -39.96
C ASP A 442 0.59 1.86 -38.89
N ASP A 443 0.28 1.58 -37.61
CA ASP A 443 1.15 1.91 -36.49
C ASP A 443 2.23 0.83 -36.27
N ILE A 444 3.41 1.27 -35.84
CA ILE A 444 4.41 0.36 -35.26
C ILE A 444 3.88 -0.11 -33.92
N ARG A 445 3.49 -1.37 -33.84
CA ARG A 445 2.81 -1.95 -32.68
C ARG A 445 3.80 -2.42 -31.62
N ILE A 446 3.57 -1.99 -30.37
CA ILE A 446 4.27 -2.45 -29.17
C ILE A 446 3.20 -2.80 -28.11
N LYS A 447 2.74 -4.04 -28.14
CA LYS A 447 1.63 -4.52 -27.28
C LYS A 447 0.36 -3.67 -27.44
N ALA A 448 0.00 -2.89 -26.39
CA ALA A 448 -1.18 -2.02 -26.41
C ALA A 448 -0.90 -0.64 -27.02
N PHE A 449 0.36 -0.35 -27.37
CA PHE A 449 0.77 0.95 -27.89
C PHE A 449 1.02 0.88 -29.39
N GLY A 450 0.57 1.91 -30.12
CA GLY A 450 0.89 2.17 -31.52
C GLY A 450 1.74 3.43 -31.65
N ILE A 451 2.78 3.40 -32.48
CA ILE A 451 3.55 4.59 -32.84
C ILE A 451 3.27 4.87 -34.31
N LYS A 452 2.52 5.93 -34.57
CA LYS A 452 2.31 6.45 -35.92
C LYS A 452 3.47 7.35 -36.30
N ILE A 453 4.20 6.96 -37.33
CA ILE A 453 5.29 7.75 -37.90
C ILE A 453 4.77 8.35 -39.22
N PRO A 454 4.80 9.68 -39.39
CA PRO A 454 4.45 10.32 -40.65
C PRO A 454 5.45 9.92 -41.75
N LYS A 455 4.99 10.01 -43.04
CA LYS A 455 5.80 9.56 -44.21
C LYS A 455 7.13 10.29 -44.31
N GLU A 456 7.15 11.55 -43.93
CA GLU A 456 8.33 12.43 -43.95
C GLU A 456 9.44 11.99 -42.97
N LEU A 457 9.12 11.12 -42.03
CA LEU A 457 10.04 10.57 -41.03
C LEU A 457 10.36 9.09 -41.25
N LYS A 458 9.71 8.43 -42.24
CA LYS A 458 10.02 7.06 -42.61
C LYS A 458 11.22 7.06 -43.55
#